data_0fd1fb8f1ef9518c875d8fe9e1da66e3
#
_entry.id   0fd1fb8f1ef9518c875d8fe9e1da66e3
#
_cell.length_a   1.000
_cell.length_b   1.000
_cell.length_c   1.000
_cell.angle_alpha   90.00
_cell.angle_beta   90.00
_cell.angle_gamma   90.00
#
_symmetry.space_group_name_H-M   'P 1'
#
loop_
_entity.id
_entity.type
_entity.pdbx_description
1 polymer ?
#
loop_
_entity_poly.entity_id
_entity_poly.type
_entity_poly.pdbx_seq_one_letter_code
_entity_poly.pdbx_strand_id
1 'polypeptide(L)'
;MKIRLTVALVALLCALSLSARADELDGDVLYRMVDVSGQAVMTLDGRIYEGDEYISADNQLYVVISVDDSAHQAVAMPMGTEPAYDADKARAVFASADKKDDAKDDGKKLIAMYSTHSDESYENGDGAASLAKNAGIYDVDRALKKALEEKGVTVELSTNTHLPHDTKAYSRSRRTAEELLKLAPDALLDIHRDGIPDESEYETEVDGEETSKVRLLVGRSNPNADANREFAKQIKATADEKYKGLIKDIFIGKGNYNQELYPRSILLEFGTHTLDKDLAIDATGYMADVLTTVLYGDSASAEGEGAAKSAKGAGSGIFWAIFIVALAGIVYALASTGTLKNLGAKIAGGASELTGGLIGKRNRDEASEKKDE
;
A
#
# COMPACT_ATOMS: atom_id res chain seq x y z
N MET A 1 29.10 -49.12 -16.34
CA MET A 1 29.36 -47.78 -16.96
C MET A 1 28.15 -46.94 -17.13
N LYS A 2 26.97 -47.48 -17.54
CA LYS A 2 25.70 -46.71 -17.73
C LYS A 2 25.14 -46.08 -16.45
N ILE A 3 25.20 -46.74 -15.28
CA ILE A 3 24.68 -46.25 -13.99
C ILE A 3 25.49 -45.03 -13.46
N ARG A 4 26.80 -45.01 -13.69
CA ARG A 4 27.66 -43.89 -13.25
C ARG A 4 27.43 -42.62 -14.09
N LEU A 5 27.06 -42.79 -15.37
CA LEU A 5 26.76 -41.65 -16.24
C LEU A 5 25.38 -41.00 -15.89
N THR A 6 24.40 -41.87 -15.54
CA THR A 6 23.05 -41.37 -15.10
C THR A 6 23.11 -40.62 -13.79
N VAL A 7 23.90 -41.07 -12.81
CA VAL A 7 24.09 -40.38 -11.54
C VAL A 7 24.84 -39.06 -11.72
N ALA A 8 25.83 -39.02 -12.62
CA ALA A 8 26.54 -37.76 -12.94
C ALA A 8 25.64 -36.76 -13.68
N LEU A 9 24.73 -37.22 -14.54
CA LEU A 9 23.78 -36.37 -15.26
C LEU A 9 22.70 -35.81 -14.31
N VAL A 10 22.20 -36.61 -13.37
CA VAL A 10 21.24 -36.18 -12.35
C VAL A 10 21.91 -35.20 -11.35
N ALA A 11 23.17 -35.46 -10.95
CA ALA A 11 23.93 -34.54 -10.12
C ALA A 11 24.22 -33.21 -10.85
N LEU A 12 24.47 -33.24 -12.16
CA LEU A 12 24.67 -32.04 -12.99
C LEU A 12 23.36 -31.26 -13.19
N LEU A 13 22.23 -31.94 -13.34
CA LEU A 13 20.89 -31.31 -13.40
C LEU A 13 20.46 -30.74 -12.05
N CYS A 14 20.82 -31.39 -10.92
CA CYS A 14 20.60 -30.83 -9.60
C CYS A 14 21.55 -29.65 -9.27
N ALA A 15 22.74 -29.60 -9.88
CA ALA A 15 23.67 -28.47 -9.73
C ALA A 15 23.27 -27.25 -10.60
N LEU A 16 22.42 -27.45 -11.63
CA LEU A 16 21.88 -26.37 -12.47
C LEU A 16 20.59 -25.78 -11.91
N SER A 17 20.03 -26.35 -10.86
CA SER A 17 19.04 -25.68 -9.99
C SER A 17 19.76 -24.80 -8.94
N LEU A 18 20.82 -24.13 -9.34
CA LEU A 18 21.26 -22.93 -8.65
C LEU A 18 20.12 -21.95 -8.76
N SER A 19 19.34 -21.88 -7.69
CA SER A 19 18.43 -20.78 -7.41
C SER A 19 19.08 -19.52 -7.95
N ALA A 20 18.45 -18.87 -8.94
CA ALA A 20 18.75 -17.49 -9.22
C ALA A 20 18.50 -16.78 -7.87
N ARG A 21 19.56 -16.57 -7.09
CA ARG A 21 19.51 -15.66 -5.96
C ARG A 21 19.06 -14.39 -6.58
N ALA A 22 17.92 -13.88 -6.14
CA ALA A 22 17.61 -12.50 -6.31
C ALA A 22 18.88 -11.75 -5.88
N ASP A 23 19.60 -11.15 -6.83
CA ASP A 23 20.48 -10.05 -6.51
C ASP A 23 19.49 -8.94 -6.14
N GLU A 24 19.18 -8.88 -4.86
CA GLU A 24 18.48 -7.79 -4.21
C GLU A 24 19.21 -6.53 -4.62
N LEU A 25 18.46 -5.51 -4.98
CA LEU A 25 19.00 -4.21 -5.30
C LEU A 25 19.95 -3.83 -4.16
N ASP A 26 21.25 -3.63 -4.45
CA ASP A 26 22.18 -3.03 -3.50
C ASP A 26 21.61 -1.63 -3.20
N GLY A 27 20.86 -1.49 -2.10
CA GLY A 27 20.30 -0.24 -1.64
C GLY A 27 21.40 0.81 -1.52
N ASP A 28 21.05 2.07 -1.64
CA ASP A 28 21.89 3.27 -1.58
C ASP A 28 22.59 3.68 -2.89
N VAL A 29 22.34 3.03 -4.04
CA VAL A 29 22.91 3.45 -5.32
C VAL A 29 21.81 3.79 -6.32
N LEU A 30 21.67 5.08 -6.62
CA LEU A 30 20.72 5.55 -7.62
C LEU A 30 21.21 5.24 -9.03
N TYR A 31 20.39 4.51 -9.78
CA TYR A 31 20.59 4.30 -11.21
C TYR A 31 19.64 5.18 -12.00
N ARG A 32 20.17 5.81 -13.05
CA ARG A 32 19.39 6.59 -14.00
C ARG A 32 19.18 5.80 -15.29
N MET A 33 17.95 5.63 -15.70
CA MET A 33 17.62 5.10 -17.02
C MET A 33 17.46 6.27 -18.01
N VAL A 34 18.10 6.15 -19.15
CA VAL A 34 17.94 7.07 -20.30
C VAL A 34 17.51 6.26 -21.51
N ASP A 35 16.85 6.90 -22.47
CA ASP A 35 16.59 6.29 -23.77
C ASP A 35 17.82 6.34 -24.69
N VAL A 36 17.71 5.77 -25.89
CA VAL A 36 18.77 5.74 -26.89
C VAL A 36 19.17 7.14 -27.40
N SER A 37 18.39 8.18 -27.16
CA SER A 37 18.71 9.58 -27.45
C SER A 37 19.41 10.28 -26.30
N GLY A 38 19.51 9.64 -25.13
CA GLY A 38 20.04 10.21 -23.90
C GLY A 38 19.02 10.99 -23.07
N GLN A 39 17.72 10.94 -23.43
CA GLN A 39 16.66 11.56 -22.63
C GLN A 39 16.41 10.72 -21.38
N ALA A 40 16.25 11.38 -20.22
CA ALA A 40 15.91 10.72 -18.98
C ALA A 40 14.55 10.03 -19.07
N VAL A 41 14.47 8.78 -18.60
CA VAL A 41 13.27 7.96 -18.56
C VAL A 41 12.78 7.78 -17.13
N MET A 42 13.66 7.34 -16.22
CA MET A 42 13.33 7.15 -14.81
C MET A 42 14.58 7.11 -13.93
N THR A 43 14.39 7.22 -12.62
CA THR A 43 15.40 6.94 -11.60
C THR A 43 14.93 5.75 -10.76
N LEU A 44 15.86 4.90 -10.35
CA LEU A 44 15.62 3.76 -9.46
C LEU A 44 16.63 3.80 -8.31
N ASP A 45 16.16 3.59 -7.09
CA ASP A 45 17.02 3.22 -5.97
C ASP A 45 17.35 1.74 -6.09
N GLY A 46 18.59 1.46 -6.50
CA GLY A 46 19.07 0.13 -6.77
C GLY A 46 19.52 -0.11 -8.21
N ARG A 47 20.17 -1.25 -8.44
CA ARG A 47 20.79 -1.58 -9.72
C ARG A 47 19.79 -1.97 -10.79
N ILE A 48 19.93 -1.38 -11.97
CA ILE A 48 19.22 -1.76 -13.19
C ILE A 48 20.05 -2.80 -13.95
N TYR A 49 19.41 -3.76 -14.61
CA TYR A 49 20.05 -4.84 -15.36
C TYR A 49 19.59 -4.86 -16.80
N GLU A 50 20.46 -5.34 -17.71
CA GLU A 50 20.05 -5.62 -19.08
C GLU A 50 18.85 -6.56 -19.12
N GLY A 51 17.87 -6.21 -19.95
CA GLY A 51 16.60 -6.92 -20.05
C GLY A 51 15.58 -6.55 -18.96
N ASP A 52 15.85 -5.61 -18.07
CA ASP A 52 14.80 -5.01 -17.25
C ASP A 52 13.88 -4.18 -18.13
N GLU A 53 12.61 -4.11 -17.74
CA GLU A 53 11.59 -3.41 -18.49
C GLU A 53 10.95 -2.32 -17.62
N TYR A 54 10.49 -1.28 -18.28
CA TYR A 54 9.81 -0.15 -17.64
C TYR A 54 8.60 0.25 -18.46
N ILE A 55 7.44 0.30 -17.83
CA ILE A 55 6.20 0.81 -18.43
C ILE A 55 5.88 2.12 -17.72
N SER A 56 5.98 3.23 -18.45
CA SER A 56 5.76 4.56 -17.92
C SER A 56 4.29 4.84 -17.58
N ALA A 57 4.02 5.99 -16.95
CA ALA A 57 2.67 6.44 -16.64
C ALA A 57 1.76 6.49 -17.89
N ASP A 58 2.32 6.88 -19.04
CA ASP A 58 1.63 6.97 -20.33
C ASP A 58 1.72 5.67 -21.17
N ASN A 59 2.03 4.55 -20.53
CA ASN A 59 2.08 3.22 -21.10
C ASN A 59 3.16 3.02 -22.20
N GLN A 60 4.25 3.81 -22.19
CA GLN A 60 5.38 3.53 -23.06
C GLN A 60 6.26 2.45 -22.45
N LEU A 61 6.51 1.39 -23.22
CA LEU A 61 7.40 0.29 -22.85
C LEU A 61 8.83 0.61 -23.24
N TYR A 62 9.75 0.46 -22.30
CA TYR A 62 11.19 0.54 -22.49
C TYR A 62 11.83 -0.78 -22.06
N VAL A 63 12.86 -1.21 -22.78
CA VAL A 63 13.66 -2.40 -22.45
C VAL A 63 15.12 -2.00 -22.33
N VAL A 64 15.75 -2.31 -21.21
CA VAL A 64 17.17 -2.00 -20.96
C VAL A 64 18.05 -2.83 -21.87
N ILE A 65 18.89 -2.17 -22.66
CA ILE A 65 19.79 -2.81 -23.65
C ILE A 65 21.26 -2.74 -23.25
N SER A 66 21.65 -1.84 -22.34
CA SER A 66 22.99 -1.78 -21.79
C SER A 66 23.00 -1.07 -20.44
N VAL A 67 23.99 -1.40 -19.60
CA VAL A 67 24.19 -0.79 -18.28
C VAL A 67 25.66 -0.44 -18.12
N ASP A 68 25.91 0.78 -17.67
CA ASP A 68 27.23 1.26 -17.22
C ASP A 68 27.21 1.38 -15.69
N ASP A 69 27.73 0.37 -15.01
CA ASP A 69 27.79 0.35 -13.54
C ASP A 69 28.68 1.45 -12.97
N SER A 70 29.67 1.93 -13.73
CA SER A 70 30.57 2.99 -13.26
C SER A 70 29.91 4.37 -13.28
N ALA A 71 28.95 4.56 -14.18
CA ALA A 71 28.15 5.77 -14.30
C ALA A 71 26.79 5.66 -13.62
N HIS A 72 26.44 4.48 -13.08
CA HIS A 72 25.12 4.12 -12.57
C HIS A 72 24.01 4.50 -13.57
N GLN A 73 24.23 4.17 -14.85
CA GLN A 73 23.34 4.52 -15.94
C GLN A 73 22.95 3.30 -16.76
N ALA A 74 21.67 3.19 -17.05
CA ALA A 74 21.11 2.21 -17.98
C ALA A 74 20.62 2.94 -19.24
N VAL A 75 20.84 2.32 -20.41
CA VAL A 75 20.25 2.78 -21.68
C VAL A 75 19.11 1.83 -22.04
N ALA A 76 17.93 2.38 -22.28
CA ALA A 76 16.75 1.61 -22.65
C ALA A 76 16.25 1.97 -24.06
N MET A 77 15.77 0.97 -24.76
CA MET A 77 15.15 1.14 -26.06
C MET A 77 13.65 1.29 -25.91
N PRO A 78 13.03 2.34 -26.48
CA PRO A 78 11.57 2.43 -26.51
C PRO A 78 11.02 1.36 -27.46
N MET A 79 10.09 0.57 -26.97
CA MET A 79 9.44 -0.53 -27.71
C MET A 79 8.04 -0.16 -28.23
N GLY A 80 7.61 1.08 -27.99
CA GLY A 80 6.27 1.59 -28.28
C GLY A 80 5.33 1.46 -27.08
N THR A 81 4.04 1.63 -27.36
CA THR A 81 3.02 1.56 -26.29
C THR A 81 2.78 0.11 -25.89
N GLU A 82 2.83 -0.16 -24.60
CA GLU A 82 2.44 -1.46 -24.05
C GLU A 82 0.98 -1.75 -24.44
N PRO A 83 0.67 -2.94 -24.95
CA PRO A 83 -0.70 -3.29 -25.28
C PRO A 83 -1.62 -3.12 -24.06
N ALA A 84 -2.80 -2.55 -24.28
CA ALA A 84 -3.81 -2.43 -23.25
C ALA A 84 -4.05 -3.77 -22.55
N TYR A 85 -4.45 -3.71 -21.29
CA TYR A 85 -4.79 -4.91 -20.52
C TYR A 85 -5.84 -5.74 -21.27
N ASP A 86 -5.55 -7.04 -21.42
CA ASP A 86 -6.41 -8.03 -22.08
C ASP A 86 -6.94 -9.01 -21.01
N ALA A 87 -8.23 -8.87 -20.68
CA ALA A 87 -8.87 -9.69 -19.65
C ALA A 87 -8.89 -11.19 -19.99
N ASP A 88 -8.97 -11.55 -21.25
CA ASP A 88 -9.00 -12.96 -21.68
C ASP A 88 -7.60 -13.57 -21.59
N LYS A 89 -6.56 -12.83 -21.99
CA LYS A 89 -5.17 -13.23 -21.81
C LYS A 89 -4.83 -13.38 -20.32
N ALA A 90 -5.18 -12.42 -19.49
CA ALA A 90 -4.96 -12.46 -18.05
C ALA A 90 -5.66 -13.66 -17.40
N ARG A 91 -6.92 -13.93 -17.75
CA ARG A 91 -7.66 -15.10 -17.27
C ARG A 91 -6.95 -16.42 -17.65
N ALA A 92 -6.43 -16.52 -18.87
CA ALA A 92 -5.68 -17.71 -19.32
C ALA A 92 -4.36 -17.87 -18.54
N VAL A 93 -3.65 -16.77 -18.29
CA VAL A 93 -2.40 -16.76 -17.50
C VAL A 93 -2.67 -17.19 -16.07
N PHE A 94 -3.65 -16.60 -15.39
CA PHE A 94 -4.01 -16.99 -14.02
C PHE A 94 -4.48 -18.43 -13.93
N ALA A 95 -5.35 -18.89 -14.82
CA ALA A 95 -5.79 -20.28 -14.86
C ALA A 95 -4.64 -21.28 -15.10
N SER A 96 -3.56 -20.86 -15.76
CA SER A 96 -2.36 -21.69 -15.92
C SER A 96 -1.47 -21.71 -14.69
N ALA A 97 -1.44 -20.63 -13.94
CA ALA A 97 -0.65 -20.46 -12.73
C ALA A 97 -1.33 -21.10 -11.49
N ASP A 98 -2.66 -21.00 -11.38
CA ASP A 98 -3.46 -21.53 -10.27
C ASP A 98 -3.60 -23.07 -10.26
N LYS A 99 -2.90 -23.80 -11.12
CA LYS A 99 -3.00 -25.27 -11.21
C LYS A 99 -2.61 -26.04 -9.95
N LYS A 100 -2.34 -25.37 -8.84
CA LYS A 100 -1.82 -26.02 -7.63
C LYS A 100 -2.79 -26.13 -6.46
N ASP A 101 -3.88 -25.41 -6.42
CA ASP A 101 -4.77 -25.51 -5.26
C ASP A 101 -6.25 -25.56 -5.65
N ASP A 102 -6.85 -26.76 -5.51
CA ASP A 102 -8.30 -26.97 -5.32
C ASP A 102 -8.77 -26.38 -3.96
N ALA A 103 -8.25 -25.22 -3.57
CA ALA A 103 -8.79 -24.50 -2.42
C ALA A 103 -10.21 -24.08 -2.79
N LYS A 104 -11.18 -24.58 -2.03
CA LYS A 104 -12.57 -24.19 -2.20
C LYS A 104 -12.69 -22.70 -2.10
N ASP A 105 -13.16 -22.07 -3.16
CA ASP A 105 -13.71 -20.72 -3.12
C ASP A 105 -14.86 -20.74 -2.08
N ASP A 106 -14.56 -20.28 -0.87
CA ASP A 106 -15.55 -20.15 0.22
C ASP A 106 -16.26 -18.79 0.16
N GLY A 107 -16.03 -18.03 -0.90
CA GLY A 107 -16.59 -16.68 -1.11
C GLY A 107 -16.02 -15.61 -0.18
N LYS A 108 -14.94 -15.93 0.55
CA LYS A 108 -14.27 -14.98 1.43
C LYS A 108 -13.29 -14.11 0.63
N LYS A 109 -13.48 -12.80 0.64
CA LYS A 109 -12.55 -11.84 0.10
C LYS A 109 -11.38 -11.67 1.08
N LEU A 110 -10.18 -12.12 0.74
CA LEU A 110 -9.01 -12.07 1.62
C LEU A 110 -7.78 -11.55 0.88
N ILE A 111 -7.17 -10.49 1.40
CA ILE A 111 -5.87 -9.99 0.95
C ILE A 111 -4.86 -10.17 2.09
N ALA A 112 -3.68 -10.68 1.77
CA ALA A 112 -2.56 -10.79 2.70
C ALA A 112 -1.54 -9.69 2.41
N MET A 113 -0.98 -9.08 3.48
CA MET A 113 -0.06 -7.95 3.40
C MET A 113 1.11 -8.11 4.36
N TYR A 114 2.27 -7.66 3.94
CA TYR A 114 3.48 -7.56 4.76
C TYR A 114 4.42 -6.51 4.17
N SER A 115 5.49 -6.15 4.88
CA SER A 115 6.55 -5.27 4.38
C SER A 115 7.90 -5.98 4.52
N THR A 116 8.57 -6.27 3.40
CA THR A 116 9.91 -6.89 3.43
C THR A 116 10.91 -5.96 4.09
N HIS A 117 10.93 -4.69 3.73
CA HIS A 117 11.76 -3.67 4.37
C HIS A 117 11.00 -3.02 5.52
N SER A 118 10.94 -3.74 6.62
CA SER A 118 10.13 -3.42 7.81
C SER A 118 10.61 -2.20 8.62
N ASP A 119 11.67 -1.54 8.19
CA ASP A 119 12.23 -0.31 8.78
C ASP A 119 12.05 0.93 7.89
N GLU A 120 11.45 0.77 6.70
CA GLU A 120 11.16 1.90 5.82
C GLU A 120 10.28 2.94 6.50
N SER A 121 10.68 4.20 6.36
CA SER A 121 10.04 5.35 7.00
C SER A 121 10.15 6.58 6.11
N TYR A 122 9.50 7.66 6.51
CA TYR A 122 9.45 8.92 5.77
C TYR A 122 10.12 10.03 6.60
N GLU A 123 11.08 10.74 6.02
CA GLU A 123 11.75 11.86 6.70
C GLU A 123 10.74 12.92 7.15
N ASN A 124 9.78 13.22 6.26
CA ASN A 124 8.64 14.07 6.57
C ASN A 124 7.50 13.23 7.19
N GLY A 125 7.41 13.26 8.48
CA GLY A 125 6.42 12.51 9.28
C GLY A 125 7.05 11.66 10.38
N ASP A 126 8.15 10.92 10.08
CA ASP A 126 8.82 10.04 11.04
C ASP A 126 10.15 10.60 11.53
N GLY A 127 10.72 11.59 10.80
CA GLY A 127 11.99 12.25 11.14
C GLY A 127 13.23 11.49 10.67
N ALA A 128 13.08 10.35 9.98
CA ALA A 128 14.17 9.57 9.38
C ALA A 128 13.63 8.66 8.27
N ALA A 129 14.49 8.37 7.28
CA ALA A 129 14.15 7.47 6.17
C ALA A 129 14.04 5.98 6.59
N SER A 130 14.64 5.59 7.72
CA SER A 130 14.63 4.21 8.25
C SER A 130 14.57 4.23 9.77
N LEU A 131 13.66 3.44 10.33
CA LEU A 131 13.48 3.28 11.78
C LEU A 131 13.33 1.79 12.12
N ALA A 132 14.24 1.24 12.89
CA ALA A 132 14.21 -0.16 13.32
C ALA A 132 12.99 -0.52 14.21
N LYS A 133 12.25 0.48 14.70
CA LYS A 133 11.02 0.32 15.49
C LYS A 133 10.04 1.42 15.12
N ASN A 134 8.77 1.07 15.05
CA ASN A 134 7.70 2.00 14.70
C ASN A 134 7.94 2.70 13.36
N ALA A 135 8.45 1.95 12.38
CA ALA A 135 8.69 2.47 11.04
C ALA A 135 7.40 2.99 10.40
N GLY A 136 7.52 4.05 9.61
CA GLY A 136 6.37 4.73 8.99
C GLY A 136 5.63 3.86 7.99
N ILE A 137 6.30 2.88 7.39
CA ILE A 137 5.66 1.94 6.46
C ILE A 137 4.48 1.18 7.11
N TYR A 138 4.54 0.91 8.42
CA TYR A 138 3.42 0.30 9.13
C TYR A 138 2.21 1.22 9.29
N ASP A 139 2.37 2.55 9.17
CA ASP A 139 1.23 3.48 9.12
C ASP A 139 0.51 3.35 7.77
N VAL A 140 1.27 3.23 6.68
CA VAL A 140 0.75 2.97 5.33
C VAL A 140 0.06 1.60 5.27
N ASP A 141 0.68 0.54 5.82
CA ASP A 141 0.09 -0.79 5.94
C ASP A 141 -1.28 -0.74 6.63
N ARG A 142 -1.36 -0.09 7.78
CA ARG A 142 -2.60 0.04 8.56
C ARG A 142 -3.66 0.86 7.84
N ALA A 143 -3.25 1.91 7.12
CA ALA A 143 -4.15 2.74 6.34
C ALA A 143 -4.74 1.94 5.16
N LEU A 144 -3.91 1.22 4.41
CA LEU A 144 -4.36 0.35 3.31
C LEU A 144 -5.27 -0.76 3.82
N LYS A 145 -4.88 -1.45 4.91
CA LYS A 145 -5.72 -2.44 5.58
C LYS A 145 -7.10 -1.88 5.91
N LYS A 146 -7.14 -0.74 6.60
CA LYS A 146 -8.39 -0.09 6.98
C LYS A 146 -9.25 0.25 5.75
N ALA A 147 -8.66 0.83 4.70
CA ALA A 147 -9.37 1.20 3.49
C ALA A 147 -9.95 -0.03 2.75
N LEU A 148 -9.23 -1.16 2.73
CA LEU A 148 -9.72 -2.42 2.18
C LEU A 148 -10.83 -3.03 3.03
N GLU A 149 -10.71 -3.00 4.36
CA GLU A 149 -11.73 -3.51 5.28
C GLU A 149 -13.02 -2.70 5.22
N GLU A 150 -12.94 -1.38 5.02
CA GLU A 150 -14.11 -0.51 4.76
C GLU A 150 -14.85 -0.87 3.47
N LYS A 151 -14.18 -1.56 2.52
CA LYS A 151 -14.76 -2.10 1.29
C LYS A 151 -15.20 -3.58 1.42
N GLY A 152 -15.24 -4.11 2.64
CA GLY A 152 -15.69 -5.48 2.91
C GLY A 152 -14.69 -6.58 2.58
N VAL A 153 -13.40 -6.24 2.42
CA VAL A 153 -12.31 -7.20 2.23
C VAL A 153 -11.71 -7.54 3.59
N THR A 154 -11.52 -8.82 3.88
CA THR A 154 -10.72 -9.24 5.04
C THR A 154 -9.23 -9.03 4.71
N VAL A 155 -8.47 -8.46 5.64
CA VAL A 155 -7.04 -8.25 5.46
C VAL A 155 -6.23 -8.89 6.57
N GLU A 156 -5.36 -9.81 6.20
CA GLU A 156 -4.34 -10.35 7.11
C GLU A 156 -3.04 -9.59 6.91
N LEU A 157 -2.68 -8.77 7.89
CA LEU A 157 -1.46 -7.97 7.90
C LEU A 157 -0.44 -8.56 8.87
N SER A 158 0.72 -8.94 8.35
CA SER A 158 1.87 -9.32 9.18
C SER A 158 2.73 -8.09 9.49
N THR A 159 3.02 -7.89 10.77
CA THR A 159 3.97 -6.88 11.26
C THR A 159 5.30 -7.49 11.70
N ASN A 160 5.66 -8.66 11.18
CA ASN A 160 6.95 -9.28 11.41
C ASN A 160 8.07 -8.37 10.90
N THR A 161 9.18 -8.31 11.64
CA THR A 161 10.35 -7.55 11.22
C THR A 161 11.34 -8.45 10.47
N HIS A 162 11.98 -7.88 9.43
CA HIS A 162 12.91 -8.62 8.58
C HIS A 162 14.31 -8.01 8.56
N LEU A 163 14.65 -7.28 9.64
CA LEU A 163 15.93 -6.61 9.83
C LEU A 163 17.15 -7.58 9.83
N PRO A 164 18.34 -7.06 9.48
CA PRO A 164 18.63 -5.70 9.04
C PRO A 164 18.10 -5.41 7.61
N HIS A 165 18.06 -4.13 7.20
CA HIS A 165 17.81 -3.73 5.82
C HIS A 165 19.06 -4.05 5.00
N ASP A 166 19.07 -5.20 4.37
CA ASP A 166 20.20 -5.70 3.57
C ASP A 166 19.68 -6.62 2.45
N THR A 167 20.59 -7.04 1.57
CA THR A 167 20.32 -7.93 0.44
C THR A 167 19.69 -9.29 0.81
N LYS A 168 19.48 -9.60 2.07
CA LYS A 168 18.84 -10.83 2.56
C LYS A 168 17.44 -10.58 3.15
N ALA A 169 16.94 -9.34 3.12
CA ALA A 169 15.62 -9.02 3.67
C ALA A 169 14.52 -9.87 3.02
N TYR A 170 14.54 -10.07 1.69
CA TYR A 170 13.60 -10.97 1.00
C TYR A 170 13.72 -12.43 1.43
N SER A 171 14.93 -12.91 1.71
CA SER A 171 15.10 -14.27 2.25
C SER A 171 14.53 -14.41 3.67
N ARG A 172 14.53 -13.34 4.47
CA ARG A 172 13.91 -13.32 5.80
C ARG A 172 12.41 -13.19 5.74
N SER A 173 11.90 -12.29 4.90
CA SER A 173 10.45 -12.06 4.72
C SER A 173 9.74 -13.22 4.03
N ARG A 174 10.48 -14.08 3.29
CA ARG A 174 9.92 -15.26 2.65
C ARG A 174 9.08 -16.12 3.59
N ARG A 175 9.51 -16.33 4.82
CA ARG A 175 8.77 -17.12 5.82
C ARG A 175 7.43 -16.46 6.16
N THR A 176 7.41 -15.13 6.27
CA THR A 176 6.18 -14.36 6.49
C THR A 176 5.23 -14.53 5.33
N ALA A 177 5.73 -14.38 4.08
CA ALA A 177 4.93 -14.60 2.87
C ALA A 177 4.37 -16.03 2.81
N GLU A 178 5.18 -17.06 3.07
CA GLU A 178 4.74 -18.46 3.10
C GLU A 178 3.70 -18.75 4.20
N GLU A 179 3.78 -18.08 5.35
CA GLU A 179 2.78 -18.19 6.42
C GLU A 179 1.45 -17.54 6.02
N LEU A 180 1.50 -16.36 5.42
CA LEU A 180 0.31 -15.67 4.92
C LEU A 180 -0.40 -16.46 3.82
N LEU A 181 0.34 -17.09 2.91
CA LEU A 181 -0.21 -17.91 1.83
C LEU A 181 -0.95 -19.16 2.31
N LYS A 182 -0.70 -19.66 3.53
CA LYS A 182 -1.49 -20.76 4.13
C LYS A 182 -2.95 -20.39 4.36
N LEU A 183 -3.27 -19.11 4.39
CA LEU A 183 -4.63 -18.59 4.51
C LEU A 183 -5.38 -18.56 3.20
N ALA A 184 -4.73 -18.94 2.07
CA ALA A 184 -5.26 -18.90 0.70
C ALA A 184 -5.83 -17.51 0.33
N PRO A 185 -5.04 -16.43 0.38
CA PRO A 185 -5.50 -15.09 0.03
C PRO A 185 -5.71 -14.96 -1.48
N ASP A 186 -6.53 -13.99 -1.90
CA ASP A 186 -6.75 -13.64 -3.30
C ASP A 186 -5.58 -12.84 -3.90
N ALA A 187 -4.82 -12.13 -3.06
CA ALA A 187 -3.58 -11.44 -3.42
C ALA A 187 -2.62 -11.38 -2.24
N LEU A 188 -1.32 -11.33 -2.56
CA LEU A 188 -0.23 -11.12 -1.60
C LEU A 188 0.47 -9.79 -1.94
N LEU A 189 0.43 -8.83 -1.03
CA LEU A 189 0.99 -7.49 -1.22
C LEU A 189 2.21 -7.29 -0.34
N ASP A 190 3.32 -6.87 -0.93
CA ASP A 190 4.54 -6.42 -0.24
C ASP A 190 4.57 -4.90 -0.31
N ILE A 191 4.46 -4.24 0.85
CA ILE A 191 4.28 -2.78 0.92
C ILE A 191 5.61 -2.11 1.25
N HIS A 192 5.95 -1.14 0.43
CA HIS A 192 7.21 -0.41 0.46
C HIS A 192 7.01 1.09 0.23
N ARG A 193 8.11 1.84 0.36
CA ARG A 193 8.33 3.16 -0.23
C ARG A 193 9.62 3.12 -1.06
N ASP A 194 9.72 3.98 -2.08
CA ASP A 194 10.93 4.12 -2.90
C ASP A 194 12.08 4.82 -2.13
N GLY A 195 13.32 4.60 -2.54
CA GLY A 195 14.51 5.24 -2.00
C GLY A 195 15.00 6.44 -2.80
N ILE A 196 14.33 6.86 -3.88
CA ILE A 196 14.76 8.01 -4.68
C ILE A 196 14.57 9.32 -3.89
N PRO A 197 15.53 10.27 -3.96
CA PRO A 197 15.48 11.48 -3.14
C PRO A 197 14.57 12.58 -3.67
N ASP A 198 14.10 12.50 -4.92
CA ASP A 198 13.24 13.50 -5.55
C ASP A 198 11.77 13.20 -5.31
N GLU A 199 11.18 13.85 -4.30
CA GLU A 199 9.77 13.67 -3.92
C GLU A 199 8.80 14.06 -5.05
N SER A 200 9.19 15.00 -5.93
CA SER A 200 8.33 15.46 -7.03
C SER A 200 7.99 14.35 -8.03
N GLU A 201 8.80 13.28 -8.10
CA GLU A 201 8.48 12.10 -8.90
C GLU A 201 7.24 11.35 -8.39
N TYR A 202 6.91 11.50 -7.09
CA TYR A 202 5.79 10.84 -6.44
C TYR A 202 4.61 11.76 -6.11
N GLU A 203 4.78 13.07 -6.10
CA GLU A 203 3.69 14.02 -5.92
C GLU A 203 2.69 13.94 -7.08
N THR A 204 1.40 13.96 -6.76
CA THR A 204 0.31 14.00 -7.74
C THR A 204 -0.96 14.57 -7.11
N GLU A 205 -1.94 14.85 -7.96
CA GLU A 205 -3.30 15.22 -7.58
C GLU A 205 -4.27 14.21 -8.18
N VAL A 206 -5.15 13.66 -7.38
CA VAL A 206 -6.23 12.75 -7.80
C VAL A 206 -7.55 13.30 -7.28
N ASP A 207 -8.51 13.51 -8.17
CA ASP A 207 -9.83 14.07 -7.84
C ASP A 207 -9.79 15.44 -7.11
N GLY A 208 -8.73 16.24 -7.35
CA GLY A 208 -8.52 17.55 -6.73
C GLY A 208 -7.90 17.52 -5.35
N GLU A 209 -7.39 16.37 -4.91
CA GLU A 209 -6.71 16.17 -3.63
C GLU A 209 -5.25 15.79 -3.88
N GLU A 210 -4.32 16.45 -3.19
CA GLU A 210 -2.90 16.09 -3.21
C GLU A 210 -2.72 14.70 -2.61
N THR A 211 -1.90 13.87 -3.25
CA THR A 211 -1.62 12.50 -2.82
C THR A 211 -0.31 12.00 -3.41
N SER A 212 0.10 10.79 -3.03
CA SER A 212 1.25 10.12 -3.62
C SER A 212 0.88 9.30 -4.85
N LYS A 213 1.78 9.25 -5.82
CA LYS A 213 1.79 8.15 -6.80
C LYS A 213 2.24 6.84 -6.14
N VAL A 214 1.91 5.74 -6.81
CA VAL A 214 2.34 4.39 -6.41
C VAL A 214 3.08 3.73 -7.58
N ARG A 215 4.30 3.21 -7.33
CA ARG A 215 5.01 2.35 -8.28
C ARG A 215 4.61 0.91 -8.06
N LEU A 216 4.47 0.17 -9.16
CA LEU A 216 4.27 -1.27 -9.18
C LEU A 216 5.59 -1.96 -9.55
N LEU A 217 6.08 -2.90 -8.74
CA LEU A 217 7.33 -3.59 -9.00
C LEU A 217 7.09 -5.09 -9.20
N VAL A 218 7.60 -5.61 -10.33
CA VAL A 218 7.45 -7.01 -10.73
C VAL A 218 8.83 -7.65 -10.91
N GLY A 219 8.99 -8.83 -10.35
CA GLY A 219 10.18 -9.65 -10.54
C GLY A 219 10.08 -10.50 -11.80
N ARG A 220 11.01 -10.33 -12.76
CA ARG A 220 11.03 -11.13 -14.01
C ARG A 220 11.75 -12.46 -13.89
N SER A 221 12.48 -12.71 -12.81
CA SER A 221 13.29 -13.92 -12.63
C SER A 221 12.57 -15.00 -11.80
N ASN A 222 11.25 -15.18 -12.03
CA ASN A 222 10.46 -16.15 -11.28
C ASN A 222 9.44 -16.87 -12.20
N PRO A 223 8.98 -18.07 -11.84
CA PRO A 223 8.04 -18.85 -12.66
C PRO A 223 6.64 -18.22 -12.81
N ASN A 224 6.26 -17.28 -11.93
CA ASN A 224 5.00 -16.55 -11.99
C ASN A 224 5.14 -15.17 -12.65
N ALA A 225 6.29 -14.82 -13.24
CA ALA A 225 6.57 -13.48 -13.77
C ALA A 225 5.49 -12.97 -14.73
N ASP A 226 4.99 -13.84 -15.64
CA ASP A 226 3.91 -13.45 -16.54
C ASP A 226 2.61 -13.13 -15.81
N ALA A 227 2.27 -13.93 -14.78
CA ALA A 227 1.07 -13.69 -13.97
C ALA A 227 1.20 -12.42 -13.12
N ASN A 228 2.36 -12.21 -12.47
CA ASN A 228 2.61 -11.00 -11.69
C ASN A 228 2.57 -9.76 -12.60
N ARG A 229 3.13 -9.83 -13.83
CA ARG A 229 3.06 -8.75 -14.82
C ARG A 229 1.62 -8.43 -15.23
N GLU A 230 0.82 -9.46 -15.56
CA GLU A 230 -0.59 -9.25 -15.93
C GLU A 230 -1.40 -8.70 -14.75
N PHE A 231 -1.09 -9.08 -13.51
CA PHE A 231 -1.69 -8.48 -12.31
C PHE A 231 -1.33 -7.00 -12.17
N ALA A 232 -0.06 -6.63 -12.34
CA ALA A 232 0.37 -5.23 -12.33
C ALA A 232 -0.31 -4.41 -13.44
N LYS A 233 -0.42 -4.94 -14.66
CA LYS A 233 -1.11 -4.29 -15.79
C LYS A 233 -2.60 -4.10 -15.51
N GLN A 234 -3.25 -5.06 -14.88
CA GLN A 234 -4.65 -4.95 -14.47
C GLN A 234 -4.84 -3.83 -13.45
N ILE A 235 -3.98 -3.77 -12.42
CA ILE A 235 -3.99 -2.71 -11.43
C ILE A 235 -3.81 -1.34 -12.11
N LYS A 236 -2.79 -1.20 -12.97
CA LYS A 236 -2.53 0.06 -13.67
C LYS A 236 -3.69 0.49 -14.56
N ALA A 237 -4.23 -0.43 -15.37
CA ALA A 237 -5.35 -0.13 -16.27
C ALA A 237 -6.60 0.34 -15.50
N THR A 238 -6.92 -0.32 -14.38
CA THR A 238 -8.04 0.08 -13.51
C THR A 238 -7.78 1.43 -12.84
N ALA A 239 -6.56 1.68 -12.40
CA ALA A 239 -6.18 2.96 -11.83
C ALA A 239 -6.20 4.09 -12.87
N ASP A 240 -5.70 3.86 -14.09
CA ASP A 240 -5.72 4.85 -15.17
C ASP A 240 -7.15 5.26 -15.57
N GLU A 241 -8.10 4.32 -15.47
CA GLU A 241 -9.53 4.58 -15.72
C GLU A 241 -10.20 5.36 -14.59
N LYS A 242 -9.95 4.98 -13.33
CA LYS A 242 -10.64 5.53 -12.15
C LYS A 242 -9.93 6.74 -11.54
N TYR A 243 -8.60 6.71 -11.50
CA TYR A 243 -7.73 7.62 -10.76
C TYR A 243 -6.47 7.95 -11.56
N LYS A 244 -6.66 8.60 -12.70
CA LYS A 244 -5.56 8.94 -13.61
C LYS A 244 -4.44 9.70 -12.87
N GLY A 245 -3.21 9.19 -12.99
CA GLY A 245 -2.04 9.75 -12.34
C GLY A 245 -1.68 9.11 -11.00
N LEU A 246 -2.51 8.18 -10.47
CA LEU A 246 -2.21 7.44 -9.24
C LEU A 246 -1.02 6.48 -9.43
N ILE A 247 -0.94 5.77 -10.55
CA ILE A 247 0.18 4.86 -10.81
C ILE A 247 1.32 5.62 -11.49
N LYS A 248 2.47 5.63 -10.82
CA LYS A 248 3.72 6.19 -11.36
C LYS A 248 4.17 5.43 -12.59
N ASP A 249 4.33 4.12 -12.42
CA ASP A 249 4.88 3.22 -13.45
C ASP A 249 4.75 1.74 -13.04
N ILE A 250 5.19 0.83 -13.94
CA ILE A 250 5.49 -0.55 -13.62
C ILE A 250 6.97 -0.77 -13.94
N PHE A 251 7.77 -1.10 -12.93
CA PHE A 251 9.15 -1.54 -13.12
C PHE A 251 9.22 -3.07 -13.06
N ILE A 252 9.80 -3.70 -14.07
CA ILE A 252 9.93 -5.16 -14.20
C ILE A 252 11.41 -5.50 -14.12
N GLY A 253 11.88 -5.73 -12.89
CA GLY A 253 13.29 -5.91 -12.56
C GLY A 253 13.74 -7.38 -12.50
N LYS A 254 15.05 -7.60 -12.51
CA LYS A 254 15.66 -8.93 -12.48
C LYS A 254 15.37 -9.73 -11.21
N GLY A 255 15.02 -9.11 -10.08
CA GLY A 255 14.71 -9.76 -8.82
C GLY A 255 13.52 -10.73 -8.91
N ASN A 256 13.28 -11.49 -7.85
CA ASN A 256 12.08 -12.32 -7.74
C ASN A 256 11.09 -11.81 -6.66
N TYR A 257 11.57 -11.09 -5.63
CA TYR A 257 10.76 -10.38 -4.62
C TYR A 257 9.71 -11.26 -3.93
N ASN A 258 10.00 -12.55 -3.71
CA ASN A 258 9.06 -13.57 -3.22
C ASN A 258 7.80 -13.77 -4.11
N GLN A 259 7.74 -13.15 -5.29
CA GLN A 259 6.58 -13.22 -6.19
C GLN A 259 6.44 -14.60 -6.87
N GLU A 260 7.50 -15.42 -6.86
CA GLU A 260 7.41 -16.81 -7.30
C GLU A 260 6.50 -17.67 -6.40
N LEU A 261 6.15 -17.18 -5.23
CA LEU A 261 5.29 -17.90 -4.29
C LEU A 261 3.82 -17.85 -4.71
N TYR A 262 3.39 -16.76 -5.38
CA TYR A 262 1.98 -16.57 -5.70
C TYR A 262 1.75 -15.78 -6.99
N PRO A 263 0.81 -16.22 -7.89
CA PRO A 263 0.56 -15.54 -9.17
C PRO A 263 0.03 -14.12 -9.06
N ARG A 264 -0.74 -13.81 -8.00
CA ARG A 264 -1.23 -12.46 -7.68
C ARG A 264 -0.43 -11.85 -6.53
N SER A 265 0.89 -11.88 -6.67
CA SER A 265 1.80 -11.17 -5.78
C SER A 265 2.33 -9.92 -6.46
N ILE A 266 2.41 -8.81 -5.72
CA ILE A 266 2.91 -7.52 -6.22
C ILE A 266 3.59 -6.74 -5.10
N LEU A 267 4.65 -5.99 -5.43
CA LEU A 267 5.27 -5.01 -4.56
C LEU A 267 4.75 -3.62 -4.94
N LEU A 268 4.33 -2.86 -3.93
CA LEU A 268 3.74 -1.52 -4.07
C LEU A 268 4.60 -0.51 -3.32
N GLU A 269 5.15 0.48 -4.03
CA GLU A 269 5.89 1.59 -3.42
C GLU A 269 4.98 2.81 -3.28
N PHE A 270 4.62 3.15 -2.06
CA PHE A 270 3.81 4.31 -1.72
C PHE A 270 4.72 5.52 -1.44
N GLY A 271 4.97 6.32 -2.47
CA GLY A 271 5.85 7.47 -2.33
C GLY A 271 7.32 7.11 -2.20
N THR A 272 8.10 8.07 -1.73
CA THR A 272 9.53 7.93 -1.45
C THR A 272 9.85 8.45 -0.05
N HIS A 273 11.06 8.17 0.47
CA HIS A 273 11.47 8.50 1.83
C HIS A 273 11.46 10.00 2.16
N THR A 274 11.59 10.87 1.16
CA THR A 274 11.55 12.34 1.32
C THR A 274 10.14 12.91 1.26
N LEU A 275 9.17 12.16 0.70
CA LEU A 275 7.79 12.60 0.58
C LEU A 275 7.12 12.73 1.95
N ASP A 276 6.15 13.64 2.07
CA ASP A 276 5.28 13.68 3.25
C ASP A 276 4.50 12.36 3.39
N LYS A 277 4.63 11.73 4.56
CA LYS A 277 3.98 10.45 4.86
C LYS A 277 2.47 10.49 4.71
N ASP A 278 1.84 11.63 5.02
CA ASP A 278 0.39 11.76 4.93
C ASP A 278 -0.09 11.60 3.48
N LEU A 279 0.69 12.06 2.48
CA LEU A 279 0.39 11.83 1.06
C LEU A 279 0.45 10.34 0.68
N ALA A 280 1.42 9.60 1.23
CA ALA A 280 1.49 8.14 1.03
C ALA A 280 0.29 7.41 1.68
N ILE A 281 -0.14 7.86 2.86
CA ILE A 281 -1.33 7.36 3.54
C ILE A 281 -2.59 7.66 2.73
N ASP A 282 -2.74 8.86 2.18
CA ASP A 282 -3.91 9.26 1.36
C ASP A 282 -4.02 8.41 0.09
N ALA A 283 -2.90 8.04 -0.55
CA ALA A 283 -2.89 7.16 -1.70
C ALA A 283 -3.49 5.77 -1.42
N THR A 284 -3.46 5.30 -0.17
CA THR A 284 -3.99 3.97 0.21
C THR A 284 -5.48 3.84 -0.03
N GLY A 285 -6.25 4.92 0.12
CA GLY A 285 -7.69 4.92 -0.13
C GLY A 285 -8.03 4.65 -1.60
N TYR A 286 -7.31 5.29 -2.52
CA TYR A 286 -7.45 5.07 -3.96
C TYR A 286 -6.97 3.68 -4.37
N MET A 287 -5.81 3.23 -3.84
CA MET A 287 -5.30 1.89 -4.11
C MET A 287 -6.22 0.79 -3.60
N ALA A 288 -6.86 0.96 -2.45
CA ALA A 288 -7.84 0.01 -1.93
C ALA A 288 -9.04 -0.13 -2.87
N ASP A 289 -9.51 0.96 -3.48
CA ASP A 289 -10.58 0.91 -4.47
C ASP A 289 -10.15 0.18 -5.74
N VAL A 290 -8.97 0.50 -6.25
CA VAL A 290 -8.39 -0.17 -7.42
C VAL A 290 -8.25 -1.67 -7.17
N LEU A 291 -7.61 -2.08 -6.06
CA LEU A 291 -7.39 -3.49 -5.72
C LEU A 291 -8.71 -4.25 -5.54
N THR A 292 -9.71 -3.63 -4.90
CA THR A 292 -11.03 -4.23 -4.73
C THR A 292 -11.73 -4.42 -6.06
N THR A 293 -11.68 -3.43 -6.95
CA THR A 293 -12.23 -3.52 -8.32
C THR A 293 -11.54 -4.63 -9.12
N VAL A 294 -10.21 -4.68 -9.08
CA VAL A 294 -9.41 -5.69 -9.81
C VAL A 294 -9.72 -7.11 -9.37
N LEU A 295 -9.84 -7.34 -8.06
CA LEU A 295 -10.00 -8.69 -7.52
C LEU A 295 -11.46 -9.15 -7.47
N TYR A 296 -12.40 -8.22 -7.27
CA TYR A 296 -13.79 -8.57 -6.94
C TYR A 296 -14.83 -7.86 -7.81
N GLY A 297 -14.41 -6.96 -8.71
CA GLY A 297 -15.28 -6.22 -9.62
C GLY A 297 -15.92 -4.97 -9.00
N ASP A 298 -16.51 -4.12 -9.85
CA ASP A 298 -17.05 -2.80 -9.45
C ASP A 298 -18.20 -2.86 -8.44
N SER A 299 -18.97 -3.95 -8.41
CA SER A 299 -20.06 -4.10 -7.44
C SER A 299 -19.54 -4.20 -5.99
N ALA A 300 -18.32 -4.69 -5.81
CA ALA A 300 -17.70 -4.80 -4.49
C ALA A 300 -17.14 -3.45 -4.00
N SER A 301 -16.66 -2.60 -4.92
CA SER A 301 -16.22 -1.24 -4.58
C SER A 301 -17.40 -0.31 -4.25
N ALA A 302 -18.55 -0.49 -4.92
CA ALA A 302 -19.73 0.32 -4.69
C ALA A 302 -20.41 0.11 -3.32
N GLU A 303 -20.31 -1.09 -2.74
CA GLU A 303 -20.84 -1.37 -1.40
C GLU A 303 -20.09 -0.60 -0.30
N GLY A 304 -18.81 -0.28 -0.51
CA GLY A 304 -17.98 0.51 0.41
C GLY A 304 -18.11 2.04 0.23
N GLU A 305 -18.43 2.53 -0.98
CA GLU A 305 -18.52 3.98 -1.25
C GLU A 305 -19.59 4.70 -0.44
N GLY A 306 -20.70 4.02 -0.11
CA GLY A 306 -21.72 4.55 0.77
C GLY A 306 -21.23 4.84 2.20
N ALA A 307 -20.32 4.02 2.70
CA ALA A 307 -19.72 4.16 4.02
C ALA A 307 -18.55 5.17 4.03
N ALA A 308 -17.72 5.18 2.98
CA ALA A 308 -16.59 6.10 2.88
C ALA A 308 -16.99 7.56 2.65
N LYS A 309 -17.99 7.81 1.77
CA LYS A 309 -18.57 9.16 1.60
C LYS A 309 -19.33 9.63 2.84
N SER A 310 -19.93 8.72 3.63
CA SER A 310 -20.51 9.06 4.93
C SER A 310 -19.43 9.39 5.98
N ALA A 311 -18.26 8.77 5.95
CA ALA A 311 -17.20 9.03 6.93
C ALA A 311 -16.40 10.31 6.62
N LYS A 312 -16.05 10.60 5.37
CA LYS A 312 -15.40 11.87 4.97
C LYS A 312 -16.33 13.08 5.09
N GLY A 313 -17.64 12.92 4.81
CA GLY A 313 -18.65 13.98 4.98
C GLY A 313 -19.12 14.17 6.42
N ALA A 314 -19.19 13.12 7.22
CA ALA A 314 -19.74 13.16 8.57
C ALA A 314 -18.81 13.87 9.58
N GLY A 315 -17.48 13.71 9.49
CA GLY A 315 -16.55 14.39 10.40
C GLY A 315 -16.56 15.89 10.22
N SER A 316 -16.44 16.40 9.00
CA SER A 316 -16.49 17.83 8.69
C SER A 316 -17.92 18.40 8.84
N GLY A 317 -18.94 17.70 8.35
CA GLY A 317 -20.33 18.15 8.44
C GLY A 317 -20.86 18.17 9.88
N ILE A 318 -20.50 17.20 10.72
CA ILE A 318 -20.85 17.17 12.14
C ILE A 318 -20.12 18.27 12.88
N PHE A 319 -18.85 18.52 12.58
CA PHE A 319 -18.10 19.63 13.19
C PHE A 319 -18.69 21.01 12.83
N TRP A 320 -19.04 21.21 11.56
CA TRP A 320 -19.72 22.42 11.12
C TRP A 320 -21.15 22.54 11.64
N ALA A 321 -21.89 21.43 11.75
CA ALA A 321 -23.24 21.44 12.33
C ALA A 321 -23.19 21.79 13.84
N ILE A 322 -22.26 21.21 14.61
CA ILE A 322 -22.05 21.54 16.01
C ILE A 322 -21.58 22.99 16.15
N PHE A 323 -20.70 23.46 15.26
CA PHE A 323 -20.21 24.85 15.27
C PHE A 323 -21.33 25.84 14.95
N ILE A 324 -22.20 25.57 13.97
CA ILE A 324 -23.36 26.41 13.62
C ILE A 324 -24.37 26.44 14.77
N VAL A 325 -24.67 25.29 15.39
CA VAL A 325 -25.59 25.22 16.55
C VAL A 325 -25.00 25.96 17.76
N ALA A 326 -23.70 25.81 18.02
CA ALA A 326 -23.02 26.57 19.07
C ALA A 326 -23.03 28.08 18.78
N LEU A 327 -22.75 28.49 17.56
CA LEU A 327 -22.78 29.88 17.12
C LEU A 327 -24.19 30.47 17.23
N ALA A 328 -25.22 29.75 16.77
CA ALA A 328 -26.63 30.14 16.89
C ALA A 328 -27.05 30.25 18.36
N GLY A 329 -26.59 29.33 19.22
CA GLY A 329 -26.83 29.38 20.65
C GLY A 329 -26.16 30.60 21.31
N ILE A 330 -24.94 30.96 20.91
CA ILE A 330 -24.24 32.15 21.36
C ILE A 330 -24.96 33.43 20.89
N VAL A 331 -25.36 33.49 19.61
CA VAL A 331 -26.10 34.65 19.05
C VAL A 331 -27.44 34.79 19.74
N TYR A 332 -28.20 33.72 19.96
CA TYR A 332 -29.46 33.72 20.68
C TYR A 332 -29.27 34.19 22.16
N ALA A 333 -28.26 33.69 22.83
CA ALA A 333 -27.95 34.04 24.19
C ALA A 333 -27.53 35.53 24.32
N LEU A 334 -26.76 36.06 23.36
CA LEU A 334 -26.41 37.49 23.29
C LEU A 334 -27.62 38.35 22.99
N ALA A 335 -28.48 37.95 22.09
CA ALA A 335 -29.73 38.66 21.75
C ALA A 335 -30.70 38.66 22.96
N SER A 336 -30.74 37.59 23.74
CA SER A 336 -31.65 37.45 24.88
C SER A 336 -31.13 38.08 26.20
N THR A 337 -29.82 38.30 26.33
CA THR A 337 -29.22 38.80 27.59
C THR A 337 -28.56 40.17 27.49
N GLY A 338 -28.40 40.72 26.28
CA GLY A 338 -27.89 42.07 26.03
C GLY A 338 -26.43 42.35 26.37
N THR A 339 -25.70 41.45 27.10
CA THR A 339 -24.28 41.59 27.41
C THR A 339 -23.59 40.26 27.72
N LEU A 340 -22.30 40.16 27.35
CA LEU A 340 -21.45 38.99 27.61
C LEU A 340 -21.31 38.62 29.10
N LYS A 341 -21.48 39.58 30.00
CA LYS A 341 -21.34 39.40 31.47
C LYS A 341 -22.49 38.57 32.06
N ASN A 342 -23.69 38.64 31.46
CA ASN A 342 -24.85 37.86 31.89
C ASN A 342 -24.90 36.46 31.31
N LEU A 343 -24.14 36.20 30.24
CA LEU A 343 -24.00 34.87 29.63
C LEU A 343 -23.25 33.91 30.56
N GLY A 344 -22.15 34.36 31.17
CA GLY A 344 -21.37 33.55 32.10
C GLY A 344 -22.17 33.09 33.33
N ALA A 345 -23.05 33.95 33.86
CA ALA A 345 -23.89 33.62 34.99
C ALA A 345 -24.98 32.58 34.67
N LYS A 346 -25.54 32.60 33.45
CA LYS A 346 -26.52 31.61 33.01
C LYS A 346 -25.92 30.23 32.69
N ILE A 347 -24.72 30.19 32.09
CA ILE A 347 -24.01 28.94 31.83
C ILE A 347 -23.58 28.29 33.15
N ALA A 348 -23.10 29.05 34.13
CA ALA A 348 -22.76 28.53 35.44
C ALA A 348 -23.98 28.01 36.24
N GLY A 349 -25.15 28.66 36.07
CA GLY A 349 -26.42 28.20 36.66
C GLY A 349 -26.94 26.88 36.02
N GLY A 350 -26.92 26.80 34.71
CA GLY A 350 -27.37 25.58 33.98
C GLY A 350 -26.46 24.35 34.23
N ALA A 351 -25.17 24.56 34.39
CA ALA A 351 -24.23 23.48 34.71
C ALA A 351 -24.45 22.90 36.12
N SER A 352 -24.87 23.75 37.10
CA SER A 352 -25.18 23.32 38.45
C SER A 352 -26.51 22.55 38.58
N GLU A 353 -27.51 22.80 37.70
CA GLU A 353 -28.75 22.04 37.65
C GLU A 353 -28.53 20.64 37.04
N LEU A 354 -27.65 20.49 36.00
CA LEU A 354 -27.32 19.23 35.39
C LEU A 354 -26.45 18.31 36.28
N THR A 355 -25.56 18.90 37.12
CA THR A 355 -24.71 18.14 38.06
C THR A 355 -25.37 17.89 39.40
N GLY A 356 -26.29 18.77 39.87
CA GLY A 356 -27.02 18.62 41.11
C GLY A 356 -27.96 17.43 41.17
N GLY A 357 -28.50 16.96 40.00
CA GLY A 357 -29.34 15.79 39.92
C GLY A 357 -28.60 14.45 40.11
N LEU A 358 -27.29 14.40 39.91
CA LEU A 358 -26.48 13.16 40.06
C LEU A 358 -25.84 13.04 41.47
N ILE A 359 -25.61 14.14 42.14
CA ILE A 359 -24.98 14.15 43.49
C ILE A 359 -26.02 13.98 44.59
N GLY A 360 -27.28 14.38 44.37
CA GLY A 360 -28.35 14.30 45.38
C GLY A 360 -28.83 12.84 45.67
N LYS A 361 -28.53 11.87 44.80
CA LYS A 361 -28.91 10.48 44.99
C LYS A 361 -27.90 9.69 45.84
N ARG A 362 -26.63 10.12 45.87
CA ARG A 362 -25.57 9.38 46.60
C ARG A 362 -25.52 9.68 48.10
N ASN A 363 -26.01 10.84 48.53
CA ASN A 363 -26.04 11.21 49.93
C ASN A 363 -27.31 10.77 50.71
N ARG A 364 -28.30 10.15 50.03
CA ARG A 364 -29.52 9.63 50.71
C ARG A 364 -29.37 8.19 51.16
N ASP A 365 -28.53 7.42 50.52
CA ASP A 365 -28.29 6.02 50.86
C ASP A 365 -27.27 5.85 51.99
N GLU A 366 -26.35 6.79 52.20
CA GLU A 366 -25.40 6.77 53.35
C GLU A 366 -25.99 7.28 54.67
N ALA A 367 -27.11 8.02 54.65
CA ALA A 367 -27.75 8.53 55.86
C ALA A 367 -28.79 7.55 56.47
N SER A 368 -29.16 6.47 55.80
CA SER A 368 -30.09 5.48 56.34
C SER A 368 -29.39 4.33 57.07
N GLU A 369 -28.10 4.11 56.86
CA GLU A 369 -27.33 3.01 57.47
C GLU A 369 -26.69 3.36 58.83
N LYS A 370 -26.81 4.61 59.32
CA LYS A 370 -26.26 5.04 60.62
C LYS A 370 -27.30 5.26 61.71
N LYS A 371 -28.52 4.67 61.61
CA LYS A 371 -29.54 4.82 62.62
C LYS A 371 -30.01 3.51 63.28
N ASP A 372 -29.37 2.38 62.93
CA ASP A 372 -29.66 1.08 63.56
C ASP A 372 -28.37 0.40 64.06
N GLU A 373 -27.58 1.11 64.90
CA GLU A 373 -26.62 0.56 65.86
C GLU A 373 -26.70 1.30 67.19
#